data_9a9ad3896351a08bfb7a3dd814baeabd
#
_entry.id   9a9ad3896351a08bfb7a3dd814baeabd
#
_cell.length_a   1.000
_cell.length_b   1.000
_cell.length_c   1.000
_cell.angle_alpha   90.00
_cell.angle_beta   90.00
_cell.angle_gamma   90.00
#
_symmetry.space_group_name_H-M   'P 1'
#
loop_
_entity.id
_entity.type
_entity.pdbx_description
1 polymer ?
#
loop_
_entity_poly.entity_id
_entity_poly.type
_entity_poly.pdbx_seq_one_letter_code
_entity_poly.pdbx_strand_id
1 'polypeptide(L)'
;MHHRNLPIKEQRNTWLKQIGALSHESRFYNDLTARENLKIYGSLYDKSGLDHRIEEVLEHCNLIHAANLPVRTFSSGMSKRLMIGRLILLEPKFLILDEPFTGLDQNSLDWFKNYLKNFHQNGGSVMLVTHQHELGLELANRVLFLHNKSLLHDLKADSLNEEDCKAILNG
;
A
#
# COMPACT_ATOMS: atom_id res chain seq x y z
N MET A 1 -3.73 15.69 21.24
CA MET A 1 -3.50 16.47 20.03
C MET A 1 -4.85 16.65 19.33
N HIS A 2 -5.38 17.87 19.30
CA HIS A 2 -6.67 18.14 18.66
C HIS A 2 -6.45 18.26 17.16
N HIS A 3 -6.90 17.27 16.39
CA HIS A 3 -7.08 17.44 14.96
C HIS A 3 -8.23 18.45 14.77
N ARG A 4 -7.91 19.55 14.10
CA ARG A 4 -8.86 20.61 13.78
C ARG A 4 -10.04 20.03 13.03
N ASN A 5 -11.25 20.16 13.57
CA ASN A 5 -12.53 19.84 12.94
C ASN A 5 -12.82 20.79 11.76
N LEU A 6 -12.02 20.71 10.71
CA LEU A 6 -12.32 21.38 9.44
C LEU A 6 -12.95 20.35 8.51
N PRO A 7 -14.04 20.69 7.83
CA PRO A 7 -14.72 19.74 6.95
C PRO A 7 -13.78 19.24 5.84
N ILE A 8 -13.80 17.93 5.60
CA ILE A 8 -12.98 17.23 4.61
C ILE A 8 -13.02 17.93 3.23
N LYS A 9 -14.15 18.57 2.90
CA LYS A 9 -14.33 19.29 1.63
C LYS A 9 -13.34 20.45 1.42
N GLU A 10 -12.95 21.16 2.47
CA GLU A 10 -12.08 22.36 2.36
C GLU A 10 -10.60 22.00 2.31
N GLN A 11 -10.23 20.82 2.77
CA GLN A 11 -8.84 20.33 2.80
C GLN A 11 -8.60 19.09 1.90
N ARG A 12 -9.53 18.82 0.97
CA ARG A 12 -9.51 17.60 0.14
C ARG A 12 -8.14 17.33 -0.51
N ASN A 13 -7.54 18.32 -1.12
CA ASN A 13 -6.26 18.15 -1.81
C ASN A 13 -5.11 17.86 -0.85
N THR A 14 -5.12 18.47 0.34
CA THR A 14 -4.11 18.22 1.39
C THR A 14 -4.25 16.82 1.96
N TRP A 15 -5.47 16.34 2.19
CA TRP A 15 -5.73 14.98 2.67
C TRP A 15 -5.38 13.92 1.62
N LEU A 16 -5.76 14.14 0.36
CA LEU A 16 -5.46 13.20 -0.72
C LEU A 16 -3.96 13.00 -0.92
N LYS A 17 -3.15 14.05 -0.74
CA LYS A 17 -1.68 13.95 -0.78
C LYS A 17 -1.10 13.10 0.38
N GLN A 18 -1.85 12.86 1.45
CA GLN A 18 -1.42 12.05 2.59
C GLN A 18 -1.89 10.59 2.51
N ILE A 19 -2.68 10.24 1.51
CA ILE A 19 -3.23 8.89 1.33
C ILE A 19 -2.51 8.21 0.18
N GLY A 20 -1.91 7.06 0.46
CA GLY A 20 -1.42 6.12 -0.53
C GLY A 20 -2.42 5.00 -0.73
N ALA A 21 -2.81 4.73 -1.98
CA ALA A 21 -3.72 3.64 -2.28
C ALA A 21 -3.08 2.64 -3.24
N LEU A 22 -3.29 1.35 -2.95
CA LEU A 22 -2.92 0.23 -3.80
C LEU A 22 -4.17 -0.63 -4.02
N SER A 23 -4.55 -0.82 -5.27
CA SER A 23 -5.66 -1.67 -5.70
C SER A 23 -5.21 -2.60 -6.83
N HIS A 24 -6.07 -3.51 -7.26
CA HIS A 24 -5.76 -4.45 -8.34
C HIS A 24 -5.41 -3.78 -9.68
N GLU A 25 -5.88 -2.58 -9.94
CA GLU A 25 -5.58 -1.85 -11.17
C GLU A 25 -4.27 -1.08 -11.03
N SER A 26 -3.25 -1.47 -11.81
CA SER A 26 -2.07 -0.63 -11.99
C SER A 26 -2.45 0.58 -12.85
N ARG A 27 -2.23 1.78 -12.31
CA ARG A 27 -2.48 3.02 -13.06
C ARG A 27 -1.16 3.60 -13.56
N PHE A 28 -0.36 2.77 -14.22
CA PHE A 28 0.88 3.21 -14.85
C PHE A 28 0.65 3.49 -16.34
N TYR A 29 1.47 4.37 -16.87
CA TYR A 29 1.58 4.61 -18.31
C TYR A 29 2.43 3.47 -18.89
N ASN A 30 1.79 2.54 -19.57
CA ASN A 30 2.39 1.26 -19.99
C ASN A 30 3.56 1.43 -20.98
N ASP A 31 3.54 2.46 -21.80
CA ASP A 31 4.59 2.75 -22.79
C ASP A 31 5.77 3.53 -22.22
N LEU A 32 5.61 4.07 -21.01
CA LEU A 32 6.69 4.72 -20.29
C LEU A 32 7.47 3.72 -19.43
N THR A 33 8.73 4.05 -19.18
CA THR A 33 9.60 3.27 -18.30
C THR A 33 9.14 3.36 -16.83
N ALA A 34 9.64 2.45 -15.99
CA ALA A 34 9.37 2.51 -14.55
C ALA A 34 9.84 3.85 -13.94
N ARG A 35 11.03 4.31 -14.34
CA ARG A 35 11.61 5.58 -13.92
C ARG A 35 10.73 6.76 -14.30
N GLU A 36 10.30 6.84 -15.55
CA GLU A 36 9.43 7.91 -16.04
C GLU A 36 8.09 7.93 -15.32
N ASN A 37 7.49 6.75 -15.10
CA ASN A 37 6.27 6.63 -14.31
C ASN A 37 6.44 7.19 -12.90
N LEU A 38 7.49 6.77 -12.17
CA LEU A 38 7.76 7.27 -10.83
C LEU A 38 8.03 8.79 -10.84
N LYS A 39 8.71 9.31 -11.87
CA LYS A 39 8.97 10.73 -12.03
C LYS A 39 7.68 11.55 -12.20
N ILE A 40 6.74 11.06 -13.00
CA ILE A 40 5.42 11.69 -13.16
C ILE A 40 4.69 11.75 -11.82
N TYR A 41 4.58 10.62 -11.12
CA TYR A 41 3.88 10.59 -9.82
C TYR A 41 4.58 11.46 -8.78
N GLY A 42 5.90 11.40 -8.68
CA GLY A 42 6.66 12.21 -7.73
C GLY A 42 6.52 13.72 -7.97
N SER A 43 6.50 14.15 -9.24
CA SER A 43 6.34 15.56 -9.60
C SER A 43 4.98 16.14 -9.19
N LEU A 44 3.91 15.33 -9.17
CA LEU A 44 2.59 15.74 -8.71
C LEU A 44 2.54 16.05 -7.20
N TYR A 45 3.55 15.61 -6.44
CA TYR A 45 3.63 15.78 -4.99
C TYR A 45 4.74 16.75 -4.55
N ASP A 46 5.31 17.51 -5.49
CA ASP A 46 6.33 18.56 -5.24
C ASP A 46 7.53 18.05 -4.40
N LYS A 47 7.99 16.82 -4.69
CA LYS A 47 9.10 16.19 -3.96
C LYS A 47 10.45 16.73 -4.43
N SER A 48 11.25 17.28 -3.51
CA SER A 48 12.64 17.67 -3.77
C SER A 48 13.55 16.44 -3.87
N GLY A 49 14.64 16.54 -4.64
CA GLY A 49 15.60 15.44 -4.81
C GLY A 49 15.00 14.19 -5.47
N LEU A 50 14.00 14.37 -6.32
CA LEU A 50 13.14 13.32 -6.87
C LEU A 50 13.95 12.23 -7.61
N ASP A 51 14.95 12.62 -8.41
CA ASP A 51 15.72 11.64 -9.19
C ASP A 51 16.50 10.66 -8.27
N HIS A 52 17.14 11.17 -7.21
CA HIS A 52 17.82 10.32 -6.22
C HIS A 52 16.86 9.38 -5.50
N ARG A 53 15.71 9.89 -5.08
CA ARG A 53 14.67 9.09 -4.40
C ARG A 53 14.08 8.01 -5.30
N ILE A 54 13.96 8.26 -6.60
CA ILE A 54 13.51 7.26 -7.56
C ILE A 54 14.52 6.12 -7.64
N GLU A 55 15.84 6.41 -7.67
CA GLU A 55 16.87 5.37 -7.65
C GLU A 55 16.77 4.50 -6.38
N GLU A 56 16.72 5.13 -5.20
CA GLU A 56 16.55 4.42 -3.94
C GLU A 56 15.32 3.52 -3.93
N VAL A 57 14.19 4.03 -4.41
CA VAL A 57 12.94 3.25 -4.48
C VAL A 57 13.04 2.09 -5.45
N LEU A 58 13.65 2.28 -6.62
CA LEU A 58 13.85 1.22 -7.60
C LEU A 58 14.78 0.12 -7.08
N GLU A 59 15.82 0.49 -6.33
CA GLU A 59 16.70 -0.46 -5.64
C GLU A 59 15.95 -1.25 -4.58
N HIS A 60 15.21 -0.57 -3.68
CA HIS A 60 14.40 -1.20 -2.63
C HIS A 60 13.37 -2.18 -3.18
N CYS A 61 12.78 -1.86 -4.33
CA CYS A 61 11.83 -2.73 -5.01
C CYS A 61 12.48 -3.82 -5.87
N ASN A 62 13.81 -3.90 -5.90
CA ASN A 62 14.57 -4.77 -6.81
C ASN A 62 14.14 -4.61 -8.27
N LEU A 63 14.00 -3.35 -8.72
CA LEU A 63 13.59 -2.96 -10.07
C LEU A 63 14.62 -2.09 -10.80
N ILE A 64 15.78 -1.83 -10.19
CA ILE A 64 16.82 -0.99 -10.79
C ILE A 64 17.28 -1.52 -12.14
N HIS A 65 17.38 -2.85 -12.29
CA HIS A 65 17.75 -3.52 -13.55
C HIS A 65 16.73 -3.33 -14.67
N ALA A 66 15.48 -3.02 -14.32
CA ALA A 66 14.36 -2.81 -15.24
C ALA A 66 13.89 -1.35 -15.27
N ALA A 67 14.62 -0.43 -14.62
CA ALA A 67 14.24 0.97 -14.46
C ALA A 67 13.92 1.68 -15.79
N ASN A 68 14.63 1.33 -16.86
CA ASN A 68 14.51 1.92 -18.19
C ASN A 68 13.69 1.07 -19.17
N LEU A 69 13.03 0.00 -18.70
CA LEU A 69 12.14 -0.80 -19.52
C LEU A 69 10.70 -0.28 -19.43
N PRO A 70 9.95 -0.27 -20.53
CA PRO A 70 8.54 0.09 -20.53
C PRO A 70 7.72 -0.83 -19.62
N VAL A 71 6.80 -0.25 -18.83
CA VAL A 71 6.00 -1.01 -17.84
C VAL A 71 5.17 -2.13 -18.49
N ARG A 72 4.76 -1.99 -19.75
CA ARG A 72 4.07 -3.07 -20.50
C ARG A 72 4.86 -4.37 -20.60
N THR A 73 6.18 -4.35 -20.37
CA THR A 73 7.05 -5.54 -20.39
C THR A 73 7.20 -6.20 -19.02
N PHE A 74 6.60 -5.60 -17.97
CA PHE A 74 6.73 -6.09 -16.61
C PHE A 74 5.85 -7.33 -16.38
N SER A 75 6.37 -8.28 -15.60
CA SER A 75 5.54 -9.32 -15.01
C SER A 75 4.57 -8.73 -13.99
N SER A 76 3.55 -9.51 -13.60
CA SER A 76 2.60 -9.10 -12.55
C SER A 76 3.32 -8.73 -11.25
N GLY A 77 4.32 -9.53 -10.85
CA GLY A 77 5.14 -9.26 -9.67
C GLY A 77 5.97 -7.98 -9.78
N MET A 78 6.60 -7.73 -10.94
CA MET A 78 7.33 -6.47 -11.19
C MET A 78 6.39 -5.27 -11.14
N SER A 79 5.22 -5.37 -11.76
CA SER A 79 4.20 -4.31 -11.72
C SER A 79 3.74 -4.04 -10.29
N LYS A 80 3.51 -5.09 -9.49
CA LYS A 80 3.14 -4.96 -8.08
C LYS A 80 4.23 -4.28 -7.27
N ARG A 81 5.50 -4.67 -7.43
CA ARG A 81 6.65 -4.03 -6.78
C ARG A 81 6.78 -2.56 -7.16
N LEU A 82 6.53 -2.21 -8.43
CA LEU A 82 6.53 -0.82 -8.86
C LEU A 82 5.39 -0.02 -8.22
N MET A 83 4.20 -0.62 -8.04
CA MET A 83 3.08 0.01 -7.32
C MET A 83 3.44 0.30 -5.86
N ILE A 84 4.10 -0.64 -5.19
CA ILE A 84 4.61 -0.45 -3.83
C ILE A 84 5.69 0.65 -3.83
N GLY A 85 6.61 0.64 -4.80
CA GLY A 85 7.63 1.68 -4.96
C GLY A 85 7.03 3.08 -5.09
N ARG A 86 5.94 3.22 -5.83
CA ARG A 86 5.20 4.49 -5.90
C ARG A 86 4.67 4.92 -4.52
N LEU A 87 4.13 4.01 -3.71
CA LEU A 87 3.68 4.34 -2.36
C LEU A 87 4.85 4.82 -1.49
N ILE A 88 6.00 4.16 -1.57
CA ILE A 88 7.21 4.55 -0.83
C ILE A 88 7.67 5.95 -1.26
N LEU A 89 7.72 6.20 -2.58
CA LEU A 89 8.15 7.50 -3.14
C LEU A 89 7.28 8.66 -2.65
N LEU A 90 5.97 8.44 -2.54
CA LEU A 90 5.00 9.49 -2.20
C LEU A 90 4.95 9.77 -0.68
N GLU A 91 5.47 8.89 0.17
CA GLU A 91 5.50 9.03 1.64
C GLU A 91 4.15 9.45 2.23
N PRO A 92 3.10 8.68 2.01
CA PRO A 92 1.80 8.97 2.58
C PRO A 92 1.84 8.80 4.12
N LYS A 93 0.82 9.30 4.81
CA LYS A 93 0.60 9.06 6.25
C LYS A 93 -0.41 7.95 6.50
N PHE A 94 -1.25 7.67 5.51
CA PHE A 94 -2.28 6.66 5.57
C PHE A 94 -2.24 5.79 4.31
N LEU A 95 -2.18 4.48 4.48
CA LEU A 95 -2.21 3.50 3.39
C LEU A 95 -3.57 2.80 3.34
N ILE A 96 -4.14 2.71 2.14
CA ILE A 96 -5.31 1.87 1.83
C ILE A 96 -4.84 0.81 0.84
N LEU A 97 -4.82 -0.43 1.29
CA LEU A 97 -4.25 -1.55 0.56
C LEU A 97 -5.32 -2.62 0.32
N ASP A 98 -5.63 -2.88 -0.95
CA ASP A 98 -6.57 -3.91 -1.37
C ASP A 98 -5.81 -5.07 -2.01
N GLU A 99 -5.83 -6.24 -1.36
CA GLU A 99 -5.11 -7.44 -1.72
C GLU A 99 -3.63 -7.17 -2.08
N PRO A 100 -2.87 -6.51 -1.20
CA PRO A 100 -1.53 -6.03 -1.54
C PRO A 100 -0.50 -7.14 -1.73
N PHE A 101 -0.74 -8.33 -1.18
CA PHE A 101 0.22 -9.44 -1.16
C PHE A 101 0.05 -10.41 -2.33
N THR A 102 -1.09 -10.36 -3.02
CA THR A 102 -1.38 -11.23 -4.16
C THR A 102 -0.37 -11.00 -5.28
N GLY A 103 0.26 -12.09 -5.75
CA GLY A 103 1.22 -12.07 -6.85
C GLY A 103 2.65 -11.64 -6.45
N LEU A 104 2.96 -11.49 -5.17
CA LEU A 104 4.32 -11.33 -4.67
C LEU A 104 4.98 -12.70 -4.46
N ASP A 105 6.26 -12.80 -4.80
CA ASP A 105 7.12 -13.90 -4.34
C ASP A 105 7.46 -13.74 -2.84
N GLN A 106 7.97 -14.80 -2.21
CA GLN A 106 8.23 -14.81 -0.77
C GLN A 106 9.15 -13.65 -0.32
N ASN A 107 10.21 -13.38 -1.06
CA ASN A 107 11.15 -12.31 -0.71
C ASN A 107 10.48 -10.93 -0.77
N SER A 108 9.66 -10.68 -1.79
CA SER A 108 8.90 -9.44 -1.94
C SER A 108 7.82 -9.31 -0.87
N LEU A 109 7.19 -10.43 -0.48
CA LEU A 109 6.22 -10.47 0.61
C LEU A 109 6.87 -10.07 1.93
N ASP A 110 7.97 -10.73 2.31
CA ASP A 110 8.67 -10.46 3.57
C ASP A 110 9.21 -9.03 3.63
N TRP A 111 9.77 -8.55 2.53
CA TRP A 111 10.19 -7.15 2.42
C TRP A 111 9.02 -6.18 2.61
N PHE A 112 7.87 -6.41 1.98
CA PHE A 112 6.73 -5.52 2.08
C PHE A 112 6.07 -5.57 3.47
N LYS A 113 6.00 -6.75 4.10
CA LYS A 113 5.58 -6.89 5.51
C LYS A 113 6.45 -6.02 6.43
N ASN A 114 7.77 -6.10 6.28
CA ASN A 114 8.71 -5.30 7.07
C ASN A 114 8.52 -3.80 6.81
N TYR A 115 8.30 -3.40 5.56
CA TYR A 115 7.96 -2.01 5.24
C TYR A 115 6.70 -1.55 5.98
N LEU A 116 5.61 -2.33 5.97
CA LEU A 116 4.36 -1.97 6.66
C LEU A 116 4.54 -1.88 8.18
N LYS A 117 5.30 -2.79 8.79
CA LYS A 117 5.63 -2.76 10.22
C LYS A 117 6.41 -1.47 10.57
N ASN A 118 7.44 -1.16 9.81
CA ASN A 118 8.23 0.07 10.00
C ASN A 118 7.40 1.33 9.75
N PHE A 119 6.56 1.33 8.72
CA PHE A 119 5.65 2.44 8.43
C PHE A 119 4.72 2.73 9.62
N HIS A 120 4.15 1.68 10.21
CA HIS A 120 3.29 1.82 11.39
C HIS A 120 4.07 2.30 12.62
N GLN A 121 5.26 1.75 12.89
CA GLN A 121 6.12 2.17 14.01
C GLN A 121 6.52 3.64 13.91
N ASN A 122 6.66 4.18 12.70
CA ASN A 122 6.93 5.60 12.43
C ASN A 122 5.66 6.48 12.44
N GLY A 123 4.54 5.98 12.94
CA GLY A 123 3.29 6.74 13.10
C GLY A 123 2.36 6.73 11.91
N GLY A 124 2.66 5.93 10.88
CA GLY A 124 1.75 5.69 9.75
C GLY A 124 0.56 4.82 10.15
N SER A 125 -0.54 4.97 9.44
CA SER A 125 -1.74 4.13 9.61
C SER A 125 -2.02 3.34 8.34
N VAL A 126 -2.42 2.08 8.50
CA VAL A 126 -2.71 1.17 7.39
C VAL A 126 -4.11 0.62 7.51
N MET A 127 -4.88 0.71 6.44
CA MET A 127 -6.11 -0.04 6.24
C MET A 127 -5.83 -1.12 5.19
N LEU A 128 -5.92 -2.37 5.60
CA LEU A 128 -5.61 -3.55 4.79
C LEU A 128 -6.89 -4.34 4.54
N VAL A 129 -7.18 -4.62 3.28
CA VAL A 129 -8.21 -5.58 2.87
C VAL A 129 -7.49 -6.80 2.29
N THR A 130 -7.77 -7.98 2.85
CA THR A 130 -7.20 -9.24 2.35
C THR A 130 -8.06 -10.43 2.74
N HIS A 131 -8.04 -11.47 1.90
CA HIS A 131 -8.60 -12.78 2.20
C HIS A 131 -7.56 -13.77 2.78
N GLN A 132 -6.30 -13.34 2.91
CA GLN A 132 -5.23 -14.12 3.56
C GLN A 132 -5.29 -13.81 5.06
N HIS A 133 -6.15 -14.54 5.79
CA HIS A 133 -6.51 -14.22 7.18
C HIS A 133 -5.31 -14.26 8.11
N GLU A 134 -4.47 -15.29 8.01
CA GLU A 134 -3.26 -15.42 8.83
C GLU A 134 -2.34 -14.21 8.68
N LEU A 135 -2.09 -13.80 7.43
CA LEU A 135 -1.24 -12.65 7.13
C LEU A 135 -1.88 -11.33 7.59
N GLY A 136 -3.20 -11.22 7.45
CA GLY A 136 -3.97 -10.08 7.96
C GLY A 136 -3.84 -9.96 9.48
N LEU A 137 -4.00 -11.07 10.22
CA LEU A 137 -3.87 -11.11 11.68
C LEU A 137 -2.44 -10.79 12.15
N GLU A 138 -1.42 -11.28 11.43
CA GLU A 138 -0.01 -10.98 11.76
C GLU A 138 0.30 -9.47 11.73
N LEU A 139 -0.35 -8.73 10.84
CA LEU A 139 -0.04 -7.31 10.59
C LEU A 139 -1.00 -6.34 11.28
N ALA A 140 -2.21 -6.77 11.60
CA ALA A 140 -3.25 -5.91 12.13
C ALA A 140 -3.20 -5.79 13.65
N ASN A 141 -3.61 -4.63 14.16
CA ASN A 141 -3.95 -4.47 15.57
C ASN A 141 -5.46 -4.69 15.80
N ARG A 142 -6.27 -4.51 14.74
CA ARG A 142 -7.72 -4.50 14.80
C ARG A 142 -8.29 -5.05 13.51
N VAL A 143 -9.31 -5.89 13.60
CA VAL A 143 -9.96 -6.55 12.46
C VAL A 143 -11.41 -6.12 12.40
N LEU A 144 -11.83 -5.70 11.22
CA LEU A 144 -13.20 -5.30 10.90
C LEU A 144 -13.84 -6.35 9.98
N PHE A 145 -14.94 -6.94 10.40
CA PHE A 145 -15.72 -7.85 9.58
C PHE A 145 -16.89 -7.11 8.97
N LEU A 146 -16.96 -7.13 7.64
CA LEU A 146 -18.02 -6.48 6.88
C LEU A 146 -18.91 -7.55 6.24
N HIS A 147 -20.22 -7.44 6.45
CA HIS A 147 -21.22 -8.29 5.82
C HIS A 147 -22.44 -7.44 5.39
N ASN A 148 -22.95 -7.68 4.19
CA ASN A 148 -24.13 -6.97 3.65
C ASN A 148 -24.02 -5.43 3.77
N LYS A 149 -22.84 -4.87 3.45
CA LYS A 149 -22.54 -3.42 3.51
C LYS A 149 -22.60 -2.81 4.92
N SER A 150 -22.60 -3.63 5.96
CA SER A 150 -22.59 -3.21 7.36
C SER A 150 -21.39 -3.77 8.09
N LEU A 151 -20.92 -3.04 9.10
CA LEU A 151 -19.91 -3.53 10.03
C LEU A 151 -20.56 -4.56 10.95
N LEU A 152 -20.10 -5.81 10.88
CA LEU A 152 -20.61 -6.91 11.69
C LEU A 152 -19.86 -6.97 13.04
N HIS A 153 -18.53 -7.00 12.98
CA HIS A 153 -17.67 -7.04 14.14
C HIS A 153 -16.47 -6.12 14.00
N ASP A 154 -15.99 -5.68 15.16
CA ASP A 154 -14.81 -4.83 15.33
C ASP A 154 -14.02 -5.37 16.53
N LEU A 155 -12.97 -6.14 16.27
CA LEU A 155 -12.28 -6.95 17.26
C LEU A 155 -10.77 -6.65 17.23
N LYS A 156 -10.10 -6.92 18.37
CA LYS A 156 -8.63 -6.89 18.41
C LYS A 156 -8.06 -8.11 17.71
N ALA A 157 -7.00 -7.93 16.94
CA ALA A 157 -6.38 -9.02 16.19
C ALA A 157 -5.77 -10.10 17.10
N ASP A 158 -5.24 -9.72 18.26
CA ASP A 158 -4.65 -10.62 19.25
C ASP A 158 -5.67 -11.57 19.94
N SER A 159 -6.95 -11.27 19.81
CA SER A 159 -8.04 -12.11 20.31
C SER A 159 -8.62 -13.09 19.28
N LEU A 160 -8.03 -13.16 18.10
CA LEU A 160 -8.52 -13.95 16.96
C LEU A 160 -7.45 -14.90 16.43
N ASN A 161 -7.91 -16.02 15.91
CA ASN A 161 -7.13 -16.91 15.06
C ASN A 161 -7.80 -17.06 13.68
N GLU A 162 -7.17 -17.81 12.77
CA GLU A 162 -7.68 -17.99 11.41
C GLU A 162 -9.04 -18.71 11.38
N GLU A 163 -9.27 -19.64 12.30
CA GLU A 163 -10.54 -20.40 12.41
C GLU A 163 -11.68 -19.48 12.84
N ASP A 164 -11.41 -18.57 13.80
CA ASP A 164 -12.38 -17.55 14.23
C ASP A 164 -12.79 -16.66 13.06
N CYS A 165 -11.83 -16.22 12.26
CA CYS A 165 -12.10 -15.40 11.07
C CYS A 165 -13.00 -16.14 10.07
N LYS A 166 -12.70 -17.41 9.79
CA LYS A 166 -13.51 -18.24 8.90
C LYS A 166 -14.92 -18.49 9.44
N ALA A 167 -15.04 -18.73 10.75
CA ALA A 167 -16.34 -18.94 11.40
C ALA A 167 -17.23 -17.69 11.32
N ILE A 168 -16.67 -16.51 11.57
CA ILE A 168 -17.41 -15.23 11.50
C ILE A 168 -17.88 -14.91 10.07
N LEU A 169 -17.09 -15.27 9.06
CA LEU A 169 -17.43 -14.99 7.65
C LEU A 169 -18.43 -15.97 7.05
N ASN A 170 -18.55 -17.17 7.62
CA ASN A 170 -19.43 -18.26 7.13
C ASN A 170 -20.77 -18.35 7.88
N GLY A 171 -20.93 -17.64 9.00
CA GLY A 171 -22.16 -17.58 9.79
C GLY A 171 -23.07 -16.46 9.39
#